data_bce2cdb4a02f86df2c79ca9becf63917
#
_entry.id   bce2cdb4a02f86df2c79ca9becf63917
#
_cell.length_a   1.000
_cell.length_b   1.000
_cell.length_c   1.000
_cell.angle_alpha   90.00
_cell.angle_beta   90.00
_cell.angle_gamma   90.00
#
_symmetry.space_group_name_H-M   'P 1'
#
loop_
_entity.id
_entity.type
_entity.pdbx_description
1 polymer ?
#
loop_
_entity_poly.entity_id
_entity_poly.type
_entity_poly.pdbx_seq_one_letter_code
_entity_poly.pdbx_strand_id
1 'polypeptide(L)'
;MERPLSRKTGMRTRVVAVTRWFALMAMACTAVPAAWAADSVYFQHHDWLLACDNTRTCRAAGYAVDDGSTVSVLLERAAGPGTPVTARVSLEPTDEQSAAQAPLYLHLKQLDAGRLGNPDAGGHYPLSAAQTRQLLAVLARGGQVDIADSGDTLWTVSDRGAAAVLLKMDEFQGRLGTPGALMRKGTRAEADVLPALPVPHLQRAATLDPPGPGTPHADSPRLRAALRATLGERDCWALQDPDSGTDSSPMTLVRIDRDHVVASLACWHGAYNAGEGYWLIADAAPWAPQLITLDANSFADGEISASHKGRGLGDCWSRSSWIWDGTRFVLAYEGTTGLCRSVPGGTWELPTHVTTVREP
;
A
#
# COMPACT_ATOMS: atom_id res chain seq x y z
N MET A 1 -23.79 87.45 -24.56
CA MET A 1 -23.22 88.33 -25.64
C MET A 1 -22.24 87.41 -26.39
N GLU A 2 -22.70 87.05 -27.51
CA GLU A 2 -22.13 87.00 -28.85
C GLU A 2 -21.09 86.02 -29.19
N ARG A 3 -21.50 85.18 -30.10
CA ARG A 3 -20.71 84.37 -31.07
C ARG A 3 -19.87 85.34 -31.98
N PRO A 4 -18.93 84.85 -32.81
CA PRO A 4 -19.21 83.97 -33.95
C PRO A 4 -18.09 82.95 -34.34
N LEU A 5 -18.53 81.91 -34.99
CA LEU A 5 -18.26 81.34 -36.32
C LEU A 5 -16.89 81.56 -37.00
N SER A 6 -16.17 80.52 -37.41
CA SER A 6 -15.74 80.30 -38.82
C SER A 6 -14.85 79.04 -39.02
N ARG A 7 -15.32 78.23 -39.84
CA ARG A 7 -14.88 77.72 -41.17
C ARG A 7 -13.95 76.50 -41.20
N LYS A 8 -14.50 75.55 -41.93
CA LYS A 8 -13.98 74.28 -42.48
C LYS A 8 -12.76 74.51 -43.37
N THR A 9 -11.81 73.62 -43.33
CA THR A 9 -11.05 73.15 -44.53
C THR A 9 -10.78 71.67 -44.42
N GLY A 10 -11.26 70.93 -45.40
CA GLY A 10 -11.09 69.49 -45.45
C GLY A 10 -9.74 69.10 -46.05
N MET A 11 -9.21 68.05 -45.56
CA MET A 11 -8.09 67.38 -46.23
C MET A 11 -8.38 65.88 -46.24
N ARG A 12 -8.60 65.33 -47.44
CA ARG A 12 -8.82 63.92 -47.71
C ARG A 12 -7.50 63.19 -47.55
N THR A 13 -7.41 62.33 -46.60
CA THR A 13 -6.30 61.37 -46.51
C THR A 13 -6.81 60.00 -46.85
N ARG A 14 -6.19 59.42 -47.89
CA ARG A 14 -6.47 58.05 -48.36
C ARG A 14 -6.07 57.03 -47.27
N VAL A 15 -7.01 56.19 -46.85
CA VAL A 15 -6.79 55.05 -46.01
C VAL A 15 -6.35 53.87 -46.89
N VAL A 16 -5.09 53.48 -46.79
CA VAL A 16 -4.56 52.22 -47.34
C VAL A 16 -4.92 51.13 -46.36
N ALA A 17 -5.83 50.24 -46.75
CA ALA A 17 -6.16 49.04 -45.99
C ALA A 17 -5.02 48.01 -46.09
N VAL A 18 -4.27 47.86 -45.02
CA VAL A 18 -3.33 46.73 -44.83
C VAL A 18 -4.06 45.60 -44.16
N THR A 19 -4.46 44.63 -44.96
CA THR A 19 -5.06 43.37 -44.48
C THR A 19 -3.97 42.53 -43.81
N ARG A 20 -3.93 42.55 -42.47
CA ARG A 20 -3.09 41.60 -41.69
C ARG A 20 -3.87 40.29 -41.51
N TRP A 21 -3.40 39.25 -42.16
CA TRP A 21 -3.82 37.88 -41.93
C TRP A 21 -3.22 37.43 -40.55
N PHE A 22 -4.07 37.35 -39.53
CA PHE A 22 -3.73 36.65 -38.31
C PHE A 22 -4.04 35.17 -38.53
N ALA A 23 -2.99 34.36 -38.73
CA ALA A 23 -3.11 32.93 -38.64
C ALA A 23 -3.30 32.55 -37.15
N LEU A 24 -4.53 32.20 -36.79
CA LEU A 24 -4.85 31.58 -35.50
C LEU A 24 -4.28 30.14 -35.53
N MET A 25 -3.13 29.96 -34.92
CA MET A 25 -2.57 28.64 -34.60
C MET A 25 -3.35 28.15 -33.39
N ALA A 26 -4.37 27.32 -33.59
CA ALA A 26 -5.09 26.63 -32.55
C ALA A 26 -4.14 25.59 -31.94
N MET A 27 -3.54 25.92 -30.80
CA MET A 27 -2.75 25.02 -29.98
C MET A 27 -3.74 24.06 -29.30
N ALA A 28 -3.89 22.89 -29.92
CA ALA A 28 -4.67 21.80 -29.31
C ALA A 28 -3.92 21.36 -28.04
N CYS A 29 -4.33 21.88 -26.89
CA CYS A 29 -3.97 21.38 -25.58
C CYS A 29 -4.56 19.97 -25.45
N THR A 30 -3.82 18.95 -25.81
CA THR A 30 -4.13 17.58 -25.42
C THR A 30 -4.02 17.51 -23.89
N ALA A 31 -5.16 17.61 -23.21
CA ALA A 31 -5.26 17.29 -21.81
C ALA A 31 -4.85 15.80 -21.68
N VAL A 32 -3.60 15.55 -21.27
CA VAL A 32 -3.19 14.25 -20.78
C VAL A 32 -4.06 14.00 -19.57
N PRO A 33 -4.92 12.95 -19.54
CA PRO A 33 -5.66 12.64 -18.35
C PRO A 33 -4.64 12.43 -17.22
N ALA A 34 -4.76 13.19 -16.15
CA ALA A 34 -4.03 12.92 -14.92
C ALA A 34 -4.35 11.46 -14.58
N ALA A 35 -3.35 10.60 -14.68
CA ALA A 35 -3.47 9.24 -14.17
C ALA A 35 -3.79 9.40 -12.68
N TRP A 36 -5.03 9.15 -12.32
CA TRP A 36 -5.45 9.09 -10.93
C TRP A 36 -4.62 7.97 -10.32
N ALA A 37 -3.70 8.33 -9.42
CA ALA A 37 -3.06 7.34 -8.59
C ALA A 37 -4.19 6.53 -7.96
N ALA A 38 -4.21 5.23 -8.16
CA ALA A 38 -5.21 4.39 -7.53
C ALA A 38 -4.93 4.46 -6.04
N ASP A 39 -5.86 5.06 -5.29
CA ASP A 39 -5.78 5.05 -3.85
C ASP A 39 -5.80 3.60 -3.40
N SER A 40 -4.87 3.23 -2.52
CA SER A 40 -4.90 1.95 -1.84
C SER A 40 -5.98 1.98 -0.76
N VAL A 41 -6.44 0.81 -0.34
CA VAL A 41 -7.39 0.69 0.76
C VAL A 41 -6.89 -0.32 1.77
N TYR A 42 -6.87 0.11 3.02
CA TYR A 42 -6.79 -0.75 4.20
C TYR A 42 -8.06 -0.51 5.02
N PHE A 43 -8.85 -1.57 5.23
CA PHE A 43 -10.12 -1.47 5.95
C PHE A 43 -10.35 -2.72 6.79
N GLN A 44 -10.49 -2.55 8.09
CA GLN A 44 -10.80 -3.62 9.04
C GLN A 44 -12.22 -3.45 9.59
N HIS A 45 -12.95 -4.55 9.69
CA HIS A 45 -14.24 -4.59 10.38
C HIS A 45 -14.41 -5.93 11.10
N HIS A 46 -14.45 -5.89 12.43
CA HIS A 46 -14.44 -7.08 13.29
C HIS A 46 -13.32 -8.05 12.94
N ASP A 47 -13.66 -9.27 12.53
CA ASP A 47 -12.72 -10.36 12.26
C ASP A 47 -12.30 -10.44 10.78
N TRP A 48 -12.61 -9.40 10.01
CA TRP A 48 -12.26 -9.29 8.59
C TRP A 48 -11.44 -8.05 8.28
N LEU A 49 -10.50 -8.22 7.38
CA LEU A 49 -9.60 -7.19 6.90
C LEU A 49 -9.60 -7.17 5.37
N LEU A 50 -9.61 -5.98 4.78
CA LEU A 50 -9.42 -5.72 3.36
C LEU A 50 -8.16 -4.92 3.14
N ALA A 51 -7.30 -5.38 2.23
CA ALA A 51 -6.24 -4.61 1.60
C ALA A 51 -6.45 -4.60 0.09
N CYS A 52 -6.47 -3.43 -0.51
CA CYS A 52 -6.45 -3.27 -1.96
C CYS A 52 -5.21 -2.46 -2.34
N ASP A 53 -4.45 -2.94 -3.29
CA ASP A 53 -3.21 -2.32 -3.70
C ASP A 53 -3.38 -1.32 -4.87
N ASN A 54 -2.29 -0.65 -5.21
CA ASN A 54 -2.22 0.34 -6.28
C ASN A 54 -2.50 -0.22 -7.69
N THR A 55 -2.63 -1.55 -7.86
CA THR A 55 -3.10 -2.18 -9.10
C THR A 55 -4.61 -2.40 -9.11
N ARG A 56 -5.29 -2.03 -8.01
CA ARG A 56 -6.69 -2.30 -7.70
C ARG A 56 -6.99 -3.79 -7.46
N THR A 57 -5.99 -4.60 -7.18
CA THR A 57 -6.20 -5.96 -6.69
C THR A 57 -6.55 -5.90 -5.21
N CYS A 58 -7.64 -6.55 -4.84
CA CYS A 58 -8.16 -6.56 -3.47
C CYS A 58 -8.02 -7.93 -2.84
N ARG A 59 -7.62 -7.95 -1.56
CA ARG A 59 -7.48 -9.15 -0.71
C ARG A 59 -8.26 -8.95 0.56
N ALA A 60 -9.27 -9.80 0.77
CA ALA A 60 -10.08 -9.80 1.98
C ALA A 60 -9.75 -11.06 2.79
N ALA A 61 -9.26 -10.88 4.00
CA ALA A 61 -8.92 -11.97 4.91
C ALA A 61 -9.91 -12.03 6.08
N GLY A 62 -10.49 -13.20 6.30
CA GLY A 62 -11.37 -13.50 7.43
C GLY A 62 -10.71 -14.49 8.39
N TYR A 63 -10.93 -14.31 9.68
CA TYR A 63 -10.25 -15.05 10.75
C TYR A 63 -11.26 -15.68 11.70
N ALA A 64 -10.81 -16.55 12.59
CA ALA A 64 -11.59 -17.03 13.71
C ALA A 64 -12.02 -15.88 14.66
N VAL A 65 -13.02 -16.14 15.49
CA VAL A 65 -13.53 -15.16 16.49
C VAL A 65 -12.46 -14.85 17.56
N ASP A 66 -11.67 -15.84 17.92
CA ASP A 66 -10.70 -15.76 19.01
C ASP A 66 -9.24 -15.99 18.52
N ASP A 67 -8.30 -15.71 19.42
CA ASP A 67 -6.88 -15.89 19.17
C ASP A 67 -6.42 -17.35 19.32
N GLY A 68 -7.28 -18.25 19.76
CA GLY A 68 -6.95 -19.66 20.03
C GLY A 68 -7.07 -20.55 18.77
N SER A 69 -7.74 -20.06 17.72
CA SER A 69 -7.90 -20.80 16.46
C SER A 69 -7.13 -20.10 15.34
N THR A 70 -6.34 -20.88 14.62
CA THR A 70 -5.42 -20.41 13.57
C THR A 70 -6.01 -20.54 12.16
N VAL A 71 -7.33 -20.71 12.03
CA VAL A 71 -8.00 -20.77 10.73
C VAL A 71 -8.20 -19.36 10.14
N SER A 72 -7.98 -19.25 8.84
CA SER A 72 -8.24 -18.04 8.08
C SER A 72 -8.64 -18.36 6.64
N VAL A 73 -9.44 -17.47 6.04
CA VAL A 73 -9.83 -17.53 4.62
C VAL A 73 -9.36 -16.23 3.96
N LEU A 74 -8.66 -16.38 2.82
CA LEU A 74 -8.31 -15.28 1.94
C LEU A 74 -9.18 -15.31 0.69
N LEU A 75 -9.83 -14.18 0.39
CA LEU A 75 -10.52 -13.91 -0.86
C LEU A 75 -9.70 -12.89 -1.64
N GLU A 76 -9.31 -13.23 -2.88
CA GLU A 76 -8.56 -12.31 -3.75
C GLU A 76 -9.34 -12.04 -5.03
N ARG A 77 -9.36 -10.78 -5.46
CA ARG A 77 -9.98 -10.35 -6.70
C ARG A 77 -9.16 -9.25 -7.37
N ALA A 78 -8.68 -9.50 -8.57
CA ALA A 78 -8.13 -8.45 -9.42
C ALA A 78 -9.24 -7.50 -9.90
N ALA A 79 -8.90 -6.26 -10.23
CA ALA A 79 -9.84 -5.34 -10.88
C ALA A 79 -10.13 -5.78 -12.32
N GLY A 80 -11.10 -5.11 -12.95
CA GLY A 80 -11.52 -5.37 -14.32
C GLY A 80 -12.86 -6.11 -14.44
N PRO A 81 -13.57 -5.91 -15.54
CA PRO A 81 -14.86 -6.54 -15.80
C PRO A 81 -14.74 -8.06 -15.78
N GLY A 82 -15.72 -8.74 -15.19
CA GLY A 82 -15.84 -10.20 -15.22
C GLY A 82 -14.76 -10.97 -14.45
N THR A 83 -13.81 -10.32 -13.77
CA THR A 83 -12.78 -11.03 -12.99
C THR A 83 -13.41 -11.81 -11.83
N PRO A 84 -13.10 -13.13 -11.68
CA PRO A 84 -13.62 -13.92 -10.59
C PRO A 84 -12.91 -13.61 -9.27
N VAL A 85 -13.54 -13.99 -8.17
CA VAL A 85 -12.88 -14.12 -6.87
C VAL A 85 -12.23 -15.49 -6.79
N THR A 86 -10.99 -15.56 -6.30
CA THR A 86 -10.35 -16.79 -5.84
C THR A 86 -10.37 -16.84 -4.32
N ALA A 87 -10.33 -18.04 -3.74
CA ALA A 87 -10.31 -18.22 -2.29
C ALA A 87 -9.31 -19.29 -1.89
N ARG A 88 -8.67 -19.10 -0.74
CA ARG A 88 -7.76 -20.04 -0.10
C ARG A 88 -8.05 -20.11 1.39
N VAL A 89 -7.82 -21.26 2.00
CA VAL A 89 -7.88 -21.47 3.45
C VAL A 89 -6.46 -21.62 3.95
N SER A 90 -6.12 -20.95 5.05
CA SER A 90 -4.96 -21.22 5.87
C SER A 90 -5.42 -21.91 7.14
N LEU A 91 -4.72 -22.95 7.54
CA LEU A 91 -4.97 -23.67 8.77
C LEU A 91 -3.60 -24.08 9.34
N GLU A 92 -3.24 -23.46 10.44
CA GLU A 92 -2.04 -23.86 11.19
C GLU A 92 -2.47 -24.86 12.27
N PRO A 93 -1.93 -26.08 12.28
CA PRO A 93 -2.22 -27.04 13.35
C PRO A 93 -1.75 -26.51 14.71
N THR A 94 -2.57 -26.70 15.72
CA THR A 94 -2.23 -26.29 17.10
C THR A 94 -1.28 -27.25 17.79
N ASP A 95 -1.11 -28.47 17.23
CA ASP A 95 -0.13 -29.47 17.64
C ASP A 95 0.36 -30.30 16.42
N GLU A 96 1.54 -30.90 16.55
CA GLU A 96 2.15 -31.71 15.48
C GLU A 96 1.32 -32.96 15.11
N GLN A 97 0.42 -33.41 15.96
CA GLN A 97 -0.43 -34.59 15.69
C GLN A 97 -1.65 -34.25 14.85
N SER A 98 -2.18 -33.04 14.97
CA SER A 98 -3.34 -32.61 14.16
C SER A 98 -3.02 -32.40 12.69
N ALA A 99 -1.76 -32.05 12.36
CA ALA A 99 -1.32 -31.83 10.97
C ALA A 99 -1.38 -33.08 10.09
N ALA A 100 -1.29 -34.27 10.69
CA ALA A 100 -1.12 -35.54 9.98
C ALA A 100 -2.45 -36.21 9.58
N GLN A 101 -3.61 -35.72 9.96
CA GLN A 101 -4.89 -36.43 9.84
C GLN A 101 -5.85 -35.93 8.75
N ALA A 102 -5.36 -35.15 7.76
CA ALA A 102 -6.18 -34.80 6.59
C ALA A 102 -6.78 -36.06 5.91
N PRO A 103 -7.99 -35.99 5.41
CA PRO A 103 -8.55 -34.94 4.58
C PRO A 103 -9.36 -33.87 5.35
N LEU A 104 -9.30 -32.63 4.83
CA LEU A 104 -10.08 -31.50 5.33
C LEU A 104 -11.33 -31.30 4.48
N TYR A 105 -12.43 -30.92 5.11
CA TYR A 105 -13.72 -30.67 4.48
C TYR A 105 -14.21 -29.26 4.79
N LEU A 106 -14.81 -28.61 3.79
CA LEU A 106 -15.43 -27.31 3.92
C LEU A 106 -16.94 -27.46 4.18
N HIS A 107 -17.39 -26.94 5.30
CA HIS A 107 -18.80 -26.87 5.66
C HIS A 107 -19.26 -25.42 5.71
N LEU A 108 -20.32 -25.11 4.97
CA LEU A 108 -20.88 -23.78 4.83
C LEU A 108 -22.28 -23.74 5.43
N LYS A 109 -22.39 -23.35 6.70
CA LYS A 109 -23.64 -23.43 7.45
C LYS A 109 -24.13 -24.89 7.57
N GLN A 110 -25.11 -25.27 6.78
CA GLN A 110 -25.66 -26.65 6.73
C GLN A 110 -25.32 -27.37 5.44
N LEU A 111 -24.50 -26.74 4.56
CA LEU A 111 -24.10 -27.31 3.29
C LEU A 111 -22.70 -27.92 3.42
N ASP A 112 -22.57 -29.20 3.11
CA ASP A 112 -21.26 -29.81 2.85
C ASP A 112 -20.77 -29.34 1.47
N ALA A 113 -19.74 -28.50 1.46
CA ALA A 113 -19.12 -28.00 0.24
C ALA A 113 -17.98 -28.91 -0.25
N GLY A 114 -17.79 -30.05 0.42
CA GLY A 114 -16.88 -31.12 0.02
C GLY A 114 -15.45 -30.93 0.50
N ARG A 115 -14.63 -31.88 0.11
CA ARG A 115 -13.22 -31.97 0.49
C ARG A 115 -12.41 -30.81 -0.09
N LEU A 116 -11.46 -30.28 0.71
CA LEU A 116 -10.41 -29.39 0.25
C LEU A 116 -9.39 -30.15 -0.60
N GLY A 117 -8.80 -29.44 -1.58
CA GLY A 117 -7.70 -29.96 -2.37
C GLY A 117 -6.41 -30.10 -1.53
N ASN A 118 -5.32 -30.49 -2.20
CA ASN A 118 -4.00 -30.44 -1.56
C ASN A 118 -3.57 -29.00 -1.32
N PRO A 119 -2.77 -28.74 -0.27
CA PRO A 119 -2.22 -27.41 -0.04
C PRO A 119 -1.25 -27.01 -1.18
N ASP A 120 -1.17 -25.71 -1.45
CA ASP A 120 -0.17 -25.13 -2.33
C ASP A 120 1.22 -25.12 -1.68
N ALA A 121 2.21 -24.58 -2.39
CA ALA A 121 3.59 -24.48 -1.87
C ALA A 121 3.72 -23.63 -0.60
N GLY A 122 2.75 -22.76 -0.31
CA GLY A 122 2.67 -21.95 0.90
C GLY A 122 1.90 -22.62 2.04
N GLY A 123 1.45 -23.89 1.87
CA GLY A 123 0.65 -24.59 2.86
C GLY A 123 -0.83 -24.23 2.88
N HIS A 124 -1.29 -23.38 1.95
CA HIS A 124 -2.69 -22.96 1.90
C HIS A 124 -3.51 -23.87 0.99
N TYR A 125 -4.78 -24.04 1.33
CA TYR A 125 -5.71 -24.92 0.60
C TYR A 125 -6.55 -24.09 -0.39
N PRO A 126 -6.27 -24.15 -1.71
CA PRO A 126 -7.07 -23.42 -2.70
C PRO A 126 -8.47 -24.02 -2.80
N LEU A 127 -9.48 -23.15 -2.83
CA LEU A 127 -10.87 -23.56 -3.05
C LEU A 127 -11.17 -23.62 -4.55
N SER A 128 -11.95 -24.63 -4.95
CA SER A 128 -12.49 -24.68 -6.30
C SER A 128 -13.43 -23.48 -6.58
N ALA A 129 -13.66 -23.18 -7.85
CA ALA A 129 -14.60 -22.11 -8.23
C ALA A 129 -16.02 -22.36 -7.70
N ALA A 130 -16.44 -23.62 -7.54
CA ALA A 130 -17.73 -23.98 -6.94
C ALA A 130 -17.75 -23.66 -5.45
N GLN A 131 -16.76 -24.10 -4.70
CA GLN A 131 -16.61 -23.82 -3.27
C GLN A 131 -16.51 -22.32 -3.01
N THR A 132 -15.72 -21.58 -3.80
CA THR A 132 -15.61 -20.11 -3.68
C THR A 132 -16.95 -19.42 -3.88
N ARG A 133 -17.75 -19.81 -4.88
CA ARG A 133 -19.09 -19.23 -5.08
C ARG A 133 -20.04 -19.52 -3.91
N GLN A 134 -20.01 -20.74 -3.38
CA GLN A 134 -20.81 -21.12 -2.22
C GLN A 134 -20.40 -20.34 -0.96
N LEU A 135 -19.10 -20.24 -0.72
CA LEU A 135 -18.51 -19.44 0.38
C LEU A 135 -18.97 -17.98 0.31
N LEU A 136 -18.83 -17.33 -0.84
CA LEU A 136 -19.28 -15.95 -1.02
C LEU A 136 -20.78 -15.77 -0.77
N ALA A 137 -21.60 -16.73 -1.21
CA ALA A 137 -23.04 -16.70 -0.99
C ALA A 137 -23.42 -16.82 0.50
N VAL A 138 -22.65 -17.57 1.28
CA VAL A 138 -22.85 -17.73 2.73
C VAL A 138 -22.37 -16.48 3.47
N LEU A 139 -21.17 -16.00 3.18
CA LEU A 139 -20.60 -14.78 3.80
C LEU A 139 -21.45 -13.52 3.54
N ALA A 140 -22.00 -13.40 2.33
CA ALA A 140 -22.88 -12.26 2.00
C ALA A 140 -24.18 -12.22 2.81
N ARG A 141 -24.61 -13.33 3.41
CA ARG A 141 -25.86 -13.45 4.18
C ARG A 141 -25.63 -13.58 5.69
N GLY A 142 -24.39 -13.52 6.15
CA GLY A 142 -24.03 -13.84 7.52
C GLY A 142 -24.23 -15.33 7.81
N GLY A 143 -23.21 -16.13 7.58
CA GLY A 143 -23.26 -17.56 7.82
C GLY A 143 -21.90 -18.13 8.13
N GLN A 144 -21.91 -19.10 9.02
CA GLN A 144 -20.74 -19.79 9.55
C GLN A 144 -20.00 -20.55 8.46
N VAL A 145 -18.68 -20.52 8.55
CA VAL A 145 -17.75 -21.24 7.66
C VAL A 145 -16.87 -22.12 8.54
N ASP A 146 -16.99 -23.41 8.37
CA ASP A 146 -16.28 -24.40 9.17
C ASP A 146 -15.36 -25.23 8.29
N ILE A 147 -14.17 -25.52 8.81
CA ILE A 147 -13.26 -26.53 8.28
C ILE A 147 -13.23 -27.67 9.29
N ALA A 148 -13.45 -28.90 8.82
CA ALA A 148 -13.38 -30.08 9.65
C ALA A 148 -12.37 -31.09 9.10
N ASP A 149 -11.69 -31.82 9.98
CA ASP A 149 -10.92 -32.99 9.62
C ASP A 149 -11.75 -34.27 9.75
N SER A 150 -11.16 -35.42 9.46
CA SER A 150 -11.81 -36.72 9.60
C SER A 150 -11.97 -37.23 11.05
N GLY A 151 -11.45 -36.47 12.02
CA GLY A 151 -11.44 -36.77 13.45
C GLY A 151 -12.31 -35.88 14.32
N ASP A 152 -13.30 -35.18 13.72
CA ASP A 152 -14.24 -34.29 14.40
C ASP A 152 -13.63 -32.96 14.91
N THR A 153 -12.37 -32.64 14.58
CA THR A 153 -11.81 -31.33 14.88
C THR A 153 -12.43 -30.28 13.97
N LEU A 154 -12.92 -29.20 14.56
CA LEU A 154 -13.63 -28.14 13.86
C LEU A 154 -12.95 -26.79 14.05
N TRP A 155 -12.69 -26.10 12.95
CA TRP A 155 -12.20 -24.72 12.92
C TRP A 155 -13.22 -23.81 12.28
N THR A 156 -13.61 -22.76 12.96
CA THR A 156 -14.67 -21.83 12.51
C THR A 156 -14.09 -20.49 12.14
N VAL A 157 -14.29 -20.08 10.88
CA VAL A 157 -14.03 -18.71 10.43
C VAL A 157 -15.25 -17.84 10.76
N SER A 158 -15.01 -16.71 11.40
CA SER A 158 -16.04 -15.74 11.73
C SER A 158 -16.66 -15.11 10.48
N ASP A 159 -17.97 -14.95 10.46
CA ASP A 159 -18.70 -14.16 9.45
C ASP A 159 -18.82 -12.68 9.83
N ARG A 160 -18.43 -12.30 11.06
CA ARG A 160 -18.55 -10.95 11.59
C ARG A 160 -17.61 -10.00 10.86
N GLY A 161 -18.17 -9.10 10.08
CA GLY A 161 -17.43 -8.14 9.26
C GLY A 161 -17.32 -8.50 7.78
N ALA A 162 -17.54 -9.74 7.39
CA ALA A 162 -17.43 -10.21 6.02
C ALA A 162 -18.22 -9.34 5.03
N ALA A 163 -19.51 -9.13 5.30
CA ALA A 163 -20.38 -8.34 4.42
C ALA A 163 -19.89 -6.89 4.22
N ALA A 164 -19.36 -6.25 5.28
CA ALA A 164 -18.83 -4.89 5.21
C ALA A 164 -17.55 -4.83 4.36
N VAL A 165 -16.66 -5.79 4.54
CA VAL A 165 -15.40 -5.91 3.79
C VAL A 165 -15.66 -6.20 2.32
N LEU A 166 -16.58 -7.12 2.00
CA LEU A 166 -16.97 -7.43 0.62
C LEU A 166 -17.65 -6.24 -0.07
N LEU A 167 -18.48 -5.48 0.67
CA LEU A 167 -19.07 -4.25 0.16
C LEU A 167 -18.00 -3.19 -0.16
N LYS A 168 -17.00 -3.04 0.72
CA LYS A 168 -15.89 -2.11 0.52
C LYS A 168 -15.01 -2.52 -0.65
N MET A 169 -14.80 -3.82 -0.88
CA MET A 169 -14.12 -4.37 -2.07
C MET A 169 -14.87 -4.00 -3.36
N ASP A 170 -16.20 -4.22 -3.39
CA ASP A 170 -17.03 -3.85 -4.54
C ASP A 170 -16.99 -2.33 -4.82
N GLU A 171 -17.03 -1.51 -3.74
CA GLU A 171 -16.94 -0.05 -3.83
C GLU A 171 -15.62 0.39 -4.47
N PHE A 172 -14.49 -0.08 -3.93
CA PHE A 172 -13.15 0.28 -4.39
C PHE A 172 -12.91 -0.11 -5.86
N GLN A 173 -13.38 -1.30 -6.26
CA GLN A 173 -13.26 -1.75 -7.64
C GLN A 173 -14.34 -1.20 -8.58
N GLY A 174 -15.23 -0.34 -8.10
CA GLY A 174 -16.30 0.24 -8.89
C GLY A 174 -17.35 -0.77 -9.34
N ARG A 175 -17.64 -1.83 -8.56
CA ARG A 175 -18.55 -2.93 -8.92
C ARG A 175 -19.98 -2.76 -8.42
N LEU A 176 -20.25 -1.83 -7.51
CA LEU A 176 -21.58 -1.63 -6.96
C LEU A 176 -22.63 -1.43 -8.05
N GLY A 177 -23.71 -2.20 -7.99
CA GLY A 177 -24.81 -2.15 -8.96
C GLY A 177 -24.55 -2.92 -10.27
N THR A 178 -23.41 -3.61 -10.43
CA THR A 178 -23.17 -4.51 -11.56
C THR A 178 -23.62 -5.93 -11.25
N PRO A 179 -23.82 -6.80 -12.26
CA PRO A 179 -24.09 -8.23 -12.05
C PRO A 179 -22.96 -8.95 -11.29
N GLY A 180 -21.71 -8.50 -11.47
CA GLY A 180 -20.51 -9.06 -10.85
C GLY A 180 -20.23 -8.58 -9.42
N ALA A 181 -21.04 -7.67 -8.87
CA ALA A 181 -20.92 -7.24 -7.48
C ALA A 181 -21.14 -8.41 -6.51
N LEU A 182 -20.39 -8.45 -5.41
CA LEU A 182 -20.53 -9.47 -4.36
C LEU A 182 -21.73 -9.18 -3.47
N MET A 183 -21.92 -7.91 -3.11
CA MET A 183 -22.93 -7.49 -2.14
C MET A 183 -24.15 -6.80 -2.78
N ARG A 184 -23.95 -5.75 -3.55
CA ARG A 184 -25.03 -4.96 -4.14
C ARG A 184 -25.08 -5.15 -5.64
N LYS A 185 -25.63 -6.28 -6.07
CA LYS A 185 -25.86 -6.60 -7.47
C LYS A 185 -26.91 -5.68 -8.08
N GLY A 186 -26.80 -5.43 -9.40
CA GLY A 186 -27.73 -4.63 -10.17
C GLY A 186 -27.53 -4.80 -11.66
N THR A 187 -28.05 -3.85 -12.43
CA THR A 187 -28.08 -3.90 -13.90
C THR A 187 -27.08 -2.94 -14.57
N ARG A 188 -26.23 -2.25 -13.80
CA ARG A 188 -25.17 -1.43 -14.35
C ARG A 188 -24.23 -2.31 -15.19
N ALA A 189 -23.80 -1.80 -16.34
CA ALA A 189 -22.98 -2.59 -17.24
C ALA A 189 -21.66 -3.05 -16.55
N GLU A 190 -21.33 -4.32 -16.70
CA GLU A 190 -20.09 -4.88 -16.16
C GLU A 190 -18.85 -4.23 -16.79
N ALA A 191 -18.98 -3.69 -18.02
CA ALA A 191 -17.93 -2.94 -18.71
C ALA A 191 -17.53 -1.63 -18.00
N ASP A 192 -18.40 -1.11 -17.12
CA ASP A 192 -18.13 0.11 -16.34
C ASP A 192 -17.27 -0.14 -15.09
N VAL A 193 -16.92 -1.39 -14.80
CA VAL A 193 -16.04 -1.76 -13.69
C VAL A 193 -14.64 -1.20 -13.96
N LEU A 194 -14.01 -0.64 -12.92
CA LEU A 194 -12.67 -0.07 -13.02
C LEU A 194 -11.67 -1.13 -13.51
N PRO A 195 -10.84 -0.81 -14.53
CA PRO A 195 -9.84 -1.75 -15.04
C PRO A 195 -8.72 -1.95 -14.01
N ALA A 196 -8.03 -3.08 -14.11
CA ALA A 196 -6.77 -3.28 -13.42
C ALA A 196 -5.73 -2.28 -13.91
N LEU A 197 -4.88 -1.82 -13.01
CA LEU A 197 -3.72 -1.01 -13.35
C LEU A 197 -2.48 -1.91 -13.42
N PRO A 198 -1.53 -1.61 -14.32
CA PRO A 198 -0.28 -2.37 -14.38
C PRO A 198 0.52 -2.16 -13.09
N VAL A 199 1.25 -3.19 -12.68
CA VAL A 199 2.23 -3.06 -11.59
C VAL A 199 3.31 -2.07 -12.04
N PRO A 200 3.59 -1.00 -11.27
CA PRO A 200 4.67 -0.09 -11.58
C PRO A 200 6.02 -0.83 -11.64
N HIS A 201 6.92 -0.34 -12.49
CA HIS A 201 8.30 -0.82 -12.54
C HIS A 201 9.24 0.24 -11.97
N LEU A 202 10.13 -0.18 -11.11
CA LEU A 202 11.15 0.65 -10.50
C LEU A 202 12.53 0.04 -10.80
N GLN A 203 13.44 0.84 -11.35
CA GLN A 203 14.82 0.43 -11.56
C GLN A 203 15.60 0.77 -10.29
N ARG A 204 16.19 -0.23 -9.62
CA ARG A 204 17.16 -0.01 -8.55
C ARG A 204 18.42 0.57 -9.16
N ALA A 205 18.92 1.67 -8.62
CA ALA A 205 20.22 2.21 -9.01
C ALA A 205 21.33 1.54 -8.17
N ALA A 206 22.48 1.36 -8.79
CA ALA A 206 23.66 0.87 -8.08
C ALA A 206 24.08 1.88 -6.99
N THR A 207 24.49 1.35 -5.86
CA THR A 207 25.14 2.10 -4.77
C THR A 207 26.63 1.77 -4.74
N LEU A 208 27.39 2.54 -3.95
CA LEU A 208 28.79 2.20 -3.69
C LEU A 208 28.87 0.87 -2.92
N ASP A 209 29.81 0.01 -3.32
CA ASP A 209 30.09 -1.25 -2.64
C ASP A 209 31.62 -1.34 -2.35
N PRO A 210 32.05 -1.34 -1.09
CA PRO A 210 31.24 -1.09 0.12
C PRO A 210 30.73 0.36 0.17
N PRO A 211 29.63 0.61 0.91
CA PRO A 211 29.17 1.97 1.13
C PRO A 211 30.27 2.84 1.75
N GLY A 212 30.44 4.03 1.21
CA GLY A 212 31.46 4.95 1.70
C GLY A 212 31.12 5.55 3.07
N PRO A 213 32.11 6.01 3.86
CA PRO A 213 31.84 6.82 5.02
C PRO A 213 31.08 8.09 4.60
N GLY A 214 30.13 8.50 5.42
CA GLY A 214 29.42 9.77 5.22
C GLY A 214 30.35 10.96 5.27
N THR A 215 29.76 12.15 5.30
CA THR A 215 30.55 13.39 5.27
C THR A 215 31.44 13.52 6.51
N PRO A 216 32.60 14.23 6.41
CA PRO A 216 33.48 14.47 7.55
C PRO A 216 32.83 15.29 8.68
N HIS A 217 31.68 15.88 8.43
CA HIS A 217 30.92 16.71 9.38
C HIS A 217 29.74 15.96 10.00
N ALA A 218 29.88 14.64 10.12
CA ALA A 218 28.91 13.79 10.77
C ALA A 218 28.42 14.38 12.09
N ASP A 219 27.10 14.35 12.26
CA ASP A 219 26.42 14.71 13.53
C ASP A 219 26.69 16.14 14.04
N SER A 220 26.61 17.12 13.18
CA SER A 220 26.71 18.52 13.59
C SER A 220 25.33 19.09 14.01
N PRO A 221 25.30 20.03 14.98
CA PRO A 221 24.06 20.74 15.34
C PRO A 221 23.34 21.39 14.14
N ARG A 222 24.10 21.83 13.13
CA ARG A 222 23.57 22.41 11.91
C ARG A 222 22.85 21.38 11.04
N LEU A 223 23.41 20.19 10.87
CA LEU A 223 22.78 19.11 10.13
C LEU A 223 21.51 18.64 10.87
N ARG A 224 21.58 18.43 12.19
CA ARG A 224 20.40 18.08 13.01
C ARG A 224 19.29 19.13 12.88
N ALA A 225 19.62 20.42 12.89
CA ALA A 225 18.65 21.49 12.67
C ALA A 225 18.02 21.43 11.26
N ALA A 226 18.82 21.13 10.23
CA ALA A 226 18.31 20.98 8.87
C ALA A 226 17.36 19.76 8.73
N LEU A 227 17.70 18.62 9.34
CA LEU A 227 16.81 17.45 9.37
C LEU A 227 15.50 17.77 10.11
N ARG A 228 15.60 18.40 11.29
CA ARG A 228 14.42 18.83 12.06
C ARG A 228 13.48 19.72 11.24
N ALA A 229 13.99 20.62 10.43
CA ALA A 229 13.20 21.52 9.61
C ALA A 229 12.31 20.79 8.58
N THR A 230 12.61 19.52 8.26
CA THR A 230 11.81 18.69 7.34
C THR A 230 10.63 17.97 8.02
N LEU A 231 10.59 17.96 9.35
CA LEU A 231 9.62 17.15 10.09
C LEU A 231 8.22 17.79 10.13
N GLY A 232 8.12 19.12 10.14
CA GLY A 232 6.87 19.82 10.40
C GLY A 232 6.35 19.51 11.81
N GLU A 233 5.12 19.00 11.89
CA GLU A 233 4.49 18.57 13.16
C GLU A 233 4.83 17.12 13.55
N ARG A 234 5.61 16.40 12.74
CA ARG A 234 5.98 15.01 13.00
C ARG A 234 7.11 14.92 14.03
N ASP A 235 6.99 13.92 14.90
CA ASP A 235 7.91 13.75 16.01
C ASP A 235 9.08 12.80 15.67
N CYS A 236 10.28 13.22 16.08
CA CYS A 236 11.48 12.40 16.15
C CYS A 236 12.25 12.85 17.40
N TRP A 237 12.16 12.07 18.48
CA TRP A 237 12.67 12.49 19.79
C TRP A 237 14.15 12.90 19.78
N ALA A 238 14.97 12.22 18.98
CA ALA A 238 16.41 12.52 18.89
C ALA A 238 16.73 13.87 18.23
N LEU A 239 15.74 14.51 17.59
CA LEU A 239 15.87 15.85 17.01
C LEU A 239 15.14 16.94 17.80
N GLN A 240 14.36 16.60 18.83
CA GLN A 240 13.54 17.57 19.56
C GLN A 240 14.34 18.36 20.61
N ASP A 241 15.27 17.72 21.30
CA ASP A 241 16.05 18.36 22.36
C ASP A 241 17.56 18.19 22.12
N PRO A 242 18.23 19.19 21.51
CA PRO A 242 19.66 19.14 21.27
C PRO A 242 20.49 19.27 22.56
N ASP A 243 19.88 19.77 23.66
CA ASP A 243 20.58 20.06 24.93
C ASP A 243 20.26 19.04 26.04
N SER A 244 19.41 18.05 25.78
CA SER A 244 19.02 17.04 26.77
C SER A 244 20.15 16.08 27.12
N GLY A 245 21.39 16.45 27.15
CA GLY A 245 22.58 15.82 27.75
C GLY A 245 22.60 14.32 28.01
N THR A 246 21.54 13.62 27.74
CA THR A 246 21.32 12.20 27.93
C THR A 246 20.96 11.57 26.60
N ASP A 247 21.92 10.83 26.05
CA ASP A 247 21.75 9.95 24.88
C ASP A 247 21.21 10.61 23.59
N SER A 248 21.98 11.53 23.02
CA SER A 248 21.82 11.82 21.59
C SER A 248 22.10 10.51 20.84
N SER A 249 21.03 9.86 20.34
CA SER A 249 21.20 8.72 19.45
C SER A 249 22.18 9.10 18.35
N PRO A 250 23.27 8.35 18.13
CA PRO A 250 24.26 8.68 17.13
C PRO A 250 23.59 8.70 15.75
N MET A 251 23.89 9.73 14.97
CA MET A 251 23.46 9.77 13.58
C MET A 251 24.38 8.87 12.76
N THR A 252 23.78 8.00 11.96
CA THR A 252 24.48 7.21 10.96
C THR A 252 24.44 7.93 9.63
N LEU A 253 25.60 8.06 8.97
CA LEU A 253 25.71 8.67 7.65
C LEU A 253 26.39 7.67 6.72
N VAL A 254 25.67 7.25 5.66
CA VAL A 254 26.15 6.29 4.67
C VAL A 254 26.14 6.93 3.29
N ARG A 255 27.31 7.05 2.67
CA ARG A 255 27.45 7.54 1.29
C ARG A 255 26.99 6.46 0.33
N ILE A 256 26.02 6.76 -0.51
CA ILE A 256 25.46 5.83 -1.49
C ILE A 256 25.97 6.07 -2.91
N ASP A 257 26.36 7.30 -3.23
CA ASP A 257 27.00 7.67 -4.50
C ASP A 257 27.90 8.91 -4.33
N ARG A 258 28.28 9.60 -5.40
CA ARG A 258 29.17 10.78 -5.36
C ARG A 258 28.55 11.96 -4.64
N ASP A 259 27.23 12.12 -4.79
CA ASP A 259 26.52 13.36 -4.43
C ASP A 259 25.56 13.15 -3.26
N HIS A 260 25.22 11.88 -2.91
CA HIS A 260 24.16 11.55 -1.97
C HIS A 260 24.66 10.72 -0.79
N VAL A 261 24.12 11.07 0.37
CA VAL A 261 24.32 10.39 1.64
C VAL A 261 22.97 10.06 2.25
N VAL A 262 22.81 8.87 2.77
CA VAL A 262 21.68 8.50 3.64
C VAL A 262 22.04 8.85 5.07
N ALA A 263 21.23 9.69 5.71
CA ALA A 263 21.32 10.00 7.13
C ALA A 263 20.22 9.25 7.87
N SER A 264 20.58 8.56 8.97
CA SER A 264 19.57 7.93 9.84
C SER A 264 19.88 8.16 11.32
N LEU A 265 18.83 8.19 12.12
CA LEU A 265 18.90 8.23 13.57
C LEU A 265 17.58 7.70 14.17
N ALA A 266 17.65 7.17 15.41
CA ALA A 266 16.47 6.68 16.10
C ALA A 266 15.47 7.82 16.33
N CYS A 267 14.21 7.61 15.96
CA CYS A 267 13.16 8.60 16.11
C CYS A 267 12.12 8.23 17.17
N TRP A 268 11.83 6.94 17.31
CA TRP A 268 10.90 6.46 18.32
C TRP A 268 11.20 5.01 18.70
N HIS A 269 10.73 4.61 19.86
CA HIS A 269 10.75 3.22 20.31
C HIS A 269 9.48 2.89 21.12
N GLY A 270 9.02 1.66 21.01
CA GLY A 270 7.95 1.07 21.81
C GLY A 270 8.42 -0.15 22.57
N ALA A 271 7.48 -0.94 23.10
CA ALA A 271 7.81 -2.12 23.91
C ALA A 271 8.56 -3.22 23.11
N TYR A 272 8.34 -3.31 21.80
CA TYR A 272 8.90 -4.36 20.93
C TYR A 272 9.20 -3.89 19.50
N ASN A 273 9.03 -2.63 19.22
CA ASN A 273 9.37 -1.99 17.94
C ASN A 273 10.23 -0.75 18.19
N ALA A 274 11.04 -0.40 17.20
CA ALA A 274 11.73 0.87 17.14
C ALA A 274 11.72 1.38 15.68
N GLY A 275 11.71 2.69 15.51
CA GLY A 275 11.79 3.33 14.20
C GLY A 275 12.90 4.35 14.13
N GLU A 276 13.61 4.33 13.03
CA GLU A 276 14.59 5.32 12.64
C GLU A 276 14.02 6.25 11.59
N GLY A 277 14.39 7.52 11.68
CA GLY A 277 14.21 8.47 10.60
C GLY A 277 15.31 8.30 9.56
N TYR A 278 14.92 8.32 8.29
CA TYR A 278 15.84 8.26 7.14
C TYR A 278 15.67 9.47 6.26
N TRP A 279 16.78 10.09 5.91
CA TRP A 279 16.82 11.25 5.01
C TRP A 279 17.84 11.00 3.91
N LEU A 280 17.50 11.43 2.69
CA LEU A 280 18.47 11.64 1.64
C LEU A 280 19.03 13.05 1.78
N ILE A 281 20.35 13.21 1.83
CA ILE A 281 21.03 14.49 1.92
C ILE A 281 22.14 14.61 0.87
N ALA A 282 22.45 15.85 0.45
CA ALA A 282 23.64 16.13 -0.31
C ALA A 282 24.90 15.98 0.57
N ASP A 283 26.04 15.68 -0.06
CA ASP A 283 27.32 15.47 0.66
C ASP A 283 27.82 16.70 1.43
N ALA A 284 27.43 17.90 1.02
CA ALA A 284 27.87 19.15 1.65
C ALA A 284 26.71 20.10 1.94
N ALA A 285 26.91 21.02 2.91
CA ALA A 285 25.94 22.07 3.20
C ALA A 285 25.61 22.87 1.92
N PRO A 286 24.32 23.21 1.72
CA PRO A 286 23.20 23.18 2.68
C PRO A 286 22.51 21.82 2.88
N TRP A 287 23.06 20.69 2.47
CA TRP A 287 22.60 19.30 2.56
C TRP A 287 21.24 19.03 1.92
N ALA A 288 20.34 20.00 1.76
CA ALA A 288 19.01 19.89 1.16
C ALA A 288 18.25 18.60 1.57
N PRO A 289 18.03 18.32 2.87
CA PRO A 289 17.54 17.05 3.35
C PRO A 289 16.13 16.79 2.86
N GLN A 290 15.91 15.56 2.38
CA GLN A 290 14.60 15.03 1.98
C GLN A 290 14.25 13.89 2.92
N LEU A 291 13.20 14.06 3.73
CA LEU A 291 12.69 12.99 4.59
C LEU A 291 12.09 11.89 3.73
N ILE A 292 12.54 10.66 3.97
CA ILE A 292 12.02 9.45 3.33
C ILE A 292 10.93 8.85 4.22
N THR A 293 11.28 8.51 5.46
CA THR A 293 10.36 7.92 6.45
C THR A 293 10.88 8.16 7.86
N LEU A 294 10.01 8.01 8.87
CA LEU A 294 10.36 7.97 10.29
C LEU A 294 10.19 6.58 10.90
N ASP A 295 9.76 5.60 10.10
CA ASP A 295 9.32 4.30 10.58
C ASP A 295 10.19 3.13 10.09
N ALA A 296 11.31 3.38 9.44
CA ALA A 296 12.17 2.30 8.99
C ALA A 296 13.08 1.79 10.12
N ASN A 297 13.66 0.61 9.93
CA ASN A 297 14.57 0.00 10.89
C ASN A 297 15.74 -0.75 10.24
N SER A 298 15.91 -0.61 8.93
CA SER A 298 17.04 -1.17 8.19
C SER A 298 17.35 -0.38 6.93
N PHE A 299 18.63 -0.32 6.58
CA PHE A 299 19.14 0.16 5.31
C PHE A 299 20.26 -0.75 4.82
N ALA A 300 20.10 -1.31 3.63
CA ALA A 300 21.11 -2.12 2.94
C ALA A 300 20.92 -2.05 1.44
N ASP A 301 21.98 -2.06 0.65
CA ASP A 301 22.00 -2.21 -0.82
C ASP A 301 21.01 -1.28 -1.55
N GLY A 302 20.92 -0.01 -1.10
CA GLY A 302 20.01 0.96 -1.69
C GLY A 302 18.53 0.72 -1.37
N GLU A 303 18.25 -0.08 -0.35
CA GLU A 303 16.89 -0.31 0.17
C GLU A 303 16.80 0.13 1.63
N ILE A 304 15.81 0.96 1.92
CA ILE A 304 15.35 1.26 3.26
C ILE A 304 14.13 0.40 3.52
N SER A 305 14.08 -0.30 4.65
CA SER A 305 12.95 -1.16 4.99
C SER A 305 12.45 -0.94 6.41
N ALA A 306 11.14 -1.16 6.58
CA ALA A 306 10.44 -1.16 7.85
C ALA A 306 9.75 -2.50 8.06
N SER A 307 9.84 -3.02 9.29
CA SER A 307 9.13 -4.23 9.69
C SER A 307 8.76 -4.12 11.16
N HIS A 308 7.47 -4.03 11.46
CA HIS A 308 6.97 -3.82 12.81
C HIS A 308 5.94 -4.87 13.21
N LYS A 309 6.09 -5.40 14.41
CA LYS A 309 5.12 -6.32 15.01
C LYS A 309 3.86 -5.56 15.42
N GLY A 310 2.70 -6.11 15.13
CA GLY A 310 1.45 -5.58 15.66
C GLY A 310 1.29 -5.85 17.16
N ARG A 311 1.90 -6.94 17.66
CA ARG A 311 2.02 -7.26 19.09
C ARG A 311 3.25 -8.11 19.38
N GLY A 312 3.61 -8.23 20.67
CA GLY A 312 4.87 -8.88 21.12
C GLY A 312 5.06 -10.32 20.66
N LEU A 313 3.99 -11.08 20.41
CA LEU A 313 4.05 -12.46 19.90
C LEU A 313 4.62 -12.55 18.48
N GLY A 314 4.59 -11.45 17.69
CA GLY A 314 5.09 -11.47 16.32
C GLY A 314 4.26 -12.29 15.35
N ASP A 315 2.97 -12.37 15.60
CA ASP A 315 1.97 -13.10 14.81
C ASP A 315 1.17 -12.19 13.85
N CYS A 316 1.60 -10.96 13.70
CA CYS A 316 1.13 -10.00 12.72
C CYS A 316 2.17 -8.89 12.55
N TRP A 317 2.38 -8.43 11.31
CA TRP A 317 3.40 -7.46 10.96
C TRP A 317 2.88 -6.44 9.97
N SER A 318 3.40 -5.22 10.04
CA SER A 318 3.40 -4.26 8.94
C SER A 318 4.79 -4.21 8.31
N ARG A 319 4.86 -4.02 7.00
CA ARG A 319 6.11 -3.94 6.24
C ARG A 319 6.02 -2.85 5.19
N SER A 320 7.14 -2.14 5.00
CA SER A 320 7.29 -1.19 3.91
C SER A 320 8.73 -1.20 3.42
N SER A 321 8.96 -0.89 2.14
CA SER A 321 10.30 -0.69 1.63
C SER A 321 10.37 0.44 0.61
N TRP A 322 11.51 1.12 0.56
CA TRP A 322 11.83 2.20 -0.37
C TRP A 322 13.14 1.88 -1.07
N ILE A 323 13.14 2.00 -2.38
CA ILE A 323 14.29 1.66 -3.24
C ILE A 323 14.90 2.94 -3.80
N TRP A 324 16.23 2.99 -3.80
CA TRP A 324 17.01 4.03 -4.47
C TRP A 324 16.89 3.91 -5.98
N ASP A 325 16.39 4.96 -6.66
CA ASP A 325 16.23 5.00 -8.13
C ASP A 325 17.35 5.74 -8.86
N GLY A 326 18.38 6.23 -8.11
CA GLY A 326 19.45 7.08 -8.60
C GLY A 326 19.22 8.57 -8.37
N THR A 327 18.04 8.95 -7.91
CA THR A 327 17.67 10.35 -7.62
C THR A 327 16.95 10.52 -6.27
N ARG A 328 16.19 9.52 -5.87
CA ARG A 328 15.40 9.50 -4.63
C ARG A 328 15.07 8.08 -4.19
N PHE A 329 14.60 7.95 -2.97
CA PHE A 329 13.98 6.70 -2.50
C PHE A 329 12.49 6.70 -2.85
N VAL A 330 12.04 5.63 -3.51
CA VAL A 330 10.66 5.46 -3.98
C VAL A 330 10.04 4.30 -3.23
N LEU A 331 8.82 4.48 -2.70
CA LEU A 331 8.06 3.40 -2.07
C LEU A 331 7.88 2.25 -3.08
N ALA A 332 8.36 1.07 -2.73
CA ALA A 332 8.30 -0.12 -3.56
C ALA A 332 7.30 -1.14 -3.05
N TYR A 333 7.15 -1.22 -1.74
CA TYR A 333 6.20 -2.13 -1.09
C TYR A 333 5.61 -1.49 0.17
N GLU A 334 4.34 -1.76 0.41
CA GLU A 334 3.68 -1.52 1.68
C GLU A 334 2.58 -2.57 1.88
N GLY A 335 2.48 -3.14 3.08
CA GLY A 335 1.49 -4.16 3.37
C GLY A 335 1.52 -4.64 4.81
N THR A 336 0.63 -5.60 5.09
CA THR A 336 0.51 -6.25 6.40
C THR A 336 0.36 -7.76 6.24
N THR A 337 0.67 -8.51 7.30
CA THR A 337 0.42 -9.95 7.33
C THR A 337 -0.94 -10.31 7.92
N GLY A 338 -1.81 -9.32 8.12
CA GLY A 338 -3.18 -9.51 8.58
C GLY A 338 -3.38 -9.27 10.06
N LEU A 339 -4.49 -9.78 10.59
CA LEU A 339 -4.79 -9.67 12.03
C LEU A 339 -3.89 -10.57 12.85
N CYS A 340 -3.62 -10.16 14.09
CA CYS A 340 -2.87 -10.97 15.05
C CYS A 340 -3.75 -12.13 15.53
N ARG A 341 -3.47 -13.34 15.05
CA ARG A 341 -4.27 -14.57 15.30
C ARG A 341 -3.38 -15.77 15.59
N SER A 342 -2.31 -15.56 16.35
CA SER A 342 -1.41 -16.59 16.87
C SER A 342 -0.64 -17.41 15.82
N VAL A 343 -0.64 -16.99 14.56
CA VAL A 343 0.15 -17.58 13.48
C VAL A 343 1.52 -16.90 13.44
N PRO A 344 2.63 -17.58 13.73
CA PRO A 344 3.95 -16.97 13.74
C PRO A 344 4.29 -16.30 12.40
N GLY A 345 4.68 -15.03 12.42
CA GLY A 345 4.96 -14.25 11.20
C GLY A 345 3.75 -13.66 10.50
N GLY A 346 2.54 -14.08 10.88
CA GLY A 346 1.28 -13.69 10.25
C GLY A 346 0.77 -14.69 9.23
N THR A 347 -0.49 -14.56 8.82
CA THR A 347 -1.18 -15.57 8.01
C THR A 347 -1.07 -15.31 6.51
N TRP A 348 -1.12 -14.03 6.09
CA TRP A 348 -1.24 -13.64 4.69
C TRP A 348 -0.28 -12.52 4.32
N GLU A 349 -0.02 -12.35 3.03
CA GLU A 349 0.57 -11.12 2.49
C GLU A 349 -0.56 -10.27 1.90
N LEU A 350 -0.81 -9.11 2.51
CA LEU A 350 -1.90 -8.20 2.20
C LEU A 350 -1.34 -6.82 1.83
N PRO A 351 -0.78 -6.67 0.62
CA PRO A 351 -0.19 -5.41 0.18
C PRO A 351 -1.24 -4.32 -0.06
N THR A 352 -0.86 -3.10 0.28
CA THR A 352 -1.52 -1.84 -0.12
C THR A 352 -0.74 -1.12 -1.21
N HIS A 353 0.56 -1.45 -1.38
CA HIS A 353 1.39 -0.96 -2.49
C HIS A 353 2.32 -2.06 -3.00
N VAL A 354 2.39 -2.19 -4.32
CA VAL A 354 3.27 -3.16 -4.99
C VAL A 354 4.01 -2.52 -6.15
N THR A 355 5.26 -2.92 -6.36
CA THR A 355 6.11 -2.47 -7.46
C THR A 355 7.01 -3.63 -7.88
N THR A 356 7.27 -3.76 -9.16
CA THR A 356 8.30 -4.69 -9.67
C THR A 356 9.64 -3.96 -9.66
N VAL A 357 10.53 -4.35 -8.77
CA VAL A 357 11.90 -3.83 -8.71
C VAL A 357 12.77 -4.61 -9.69
N ARG A 358 13.52 -3.88 -10.51
CA ARG A 358 14.56 -4.44 -11.40
C ARG A 358 15.92 -4.13 -10.82
N GLU A 359 16.75 -5.14 -10.69
CA GLU A 359 18.13 -4.96 -10.22
C GLU A 359 18.98 -4.22 -11.27
N PRO A 360 20.09 -3.58 -10.84
CA PRO A 360 20.97 -2.78 -11.71
C PRO A 360 21.51 -3.51 -12.92
#